data_b2648625aff0777faec0b5a885433e69
#
_entry.id   b2648625aff0777faec0b5a885433e69
#
_cell.length_a   1.000
_cell.length_b   1.000
_cell.length_c   1.000
_cell.angle_alpha   90.00
_cell.angle_beta   90.00
_cell.angle_gamma   90.00
#
_symmetry.space_group_name_H-M   'P 1'
#
loop_
_entity.id
_entity.type
_entity.pdbx_description
1 polymer ?
#
loop_
_entity_poly.entity_id
_entity_poly.type
_entity_poly.pdbx_seq_one_letter_code
_entity_poly.pdbx_strand_id
1 'polypeptide(L)'
;PAWRCYKPKGQKKERPVADEETVKKLITAFEGQSMKYETYFKLVLATGLRRGEACGLKWSDINWRKRTIHVQRGVVKLSHQESITKDPKTSSGDRMVYLSKEMCQLLKAWRKECEWDRQQTANETISEDDYLFRQPNGKPMCPSTFTYRFKLILKANNLPLDLNVHSLRHTNASLLITTNDLAFSPE
;
A
#
# COMPACT_ATOMS: atom_id res chain seq x y z
N PRO A 1 29.96 -5.87 -35.69
CA PRO A 1 30.37 -5.35 -34.40
C PRO A 1 29.19 -4.65 -33.73
N ALA A 2 28.71 -5.26 -32.65
CA ALA A 2 27.57 -4.71 -31.93
C ALA A 2 27.99 -3.47 -31.12
N TRP A 3 27.49 -2.30 -31.48
CA TRP A 3 27.60 -1.08 -30.69
C TRP A 3 26.83 -1.27 -29.40
N ARG A 4 27.53 -1.61 -28.32
CA ARG A 4 26.99 -1.52 -26.97
C ARG A 4 26.79 -0.03 -26.64
N CYS A 5 25.59 0.49 -26.81
CA CYS A 5 25.21 1.80 -26.26
C CYS A 5 25.39 1.75 -24.76
N TYR A 6 26.48 2.31 -24.26
CA TYR A 6 26.70 2.55 -22.85
C TYR A 6 25.74 3.65 -22.42
N LYS A 7 24.63 3.30 -21.78
CA LYS A 7 23.80 4.31 -21.12
C LYS A 7 24.59 4.84 -19.92
N PRO A 8 24.96 6.14 -19.88
CA PRO A 8 25.64 6.70 -18.74
C PRO A 8 24.74 6.46 -17.49
N LYS A 9 25.33 6.02 -16.39
CA LYS A 9 24.65 5.92 -15.12
C LYS A 9 24.22 7.34 -14.73
N GLY A 10 22.95 7.67 -14.98
CA GLY A 10 22.37 8.93 -14.50
C GLY A 10 22.59 9.04 -13.00
N GLN A 11 22.86 10.25 -12.53
CA GLN A 11 22.95 10.53 -11.09
C GLN A 11 21.73 9.95 -10.40
N LYS A 12 21.94 9.16 -9.35
CA LYS A 12 20.85 8.66 -8.51
C LYS A 12 20.15 9.88 -7.90
N LYS A 13 19.00 10.26 -8.46
CA LYS A 13 18.12 11.23 -7.78
C LYS A 13 17.80 10.65 -6.41
N GLU A 14 18.06 11.43 -5.39
CA GLU A 14 17.61 11.11 -4.03
C GLU A 14 16.10 10.87 -4.06
N ARG A 15 15.68 9.81 -3.40
CA ARG A 15 14.25 9.47 -3.37
C ARG A 15 13.61 10.29 -2.26
N PRO A 16 12.52 11.03 -2.55
CA PRO A 16 11.89 11.83 -1.52
C PRO A 16 11.39 10.93 -0.38
N VAL A 17 11.78 11.28 0.82
CA VAL A 17 11.33 10.68 2.09
C VAL A 17 10.62 11.78 2.86
N ALA A 18 9.46 11.47 3.43
CA ALA A 18 8.74 12.40 4.27
C ALA A 18 9.38 12.44 5.66
N ASP A 19 9.60 13.63 6.20
CA ASP A 19 9.97 13.83 7.59
C ASP A 19 8.79 13.56 8.53
N GLU A 20 9.04 13.54 9.82
CA GLU A 20 8.03 13.21 10.84
C GLU A 20 6.83 14.18 10.81
N GLU A 21 7.06 15.47 10.59
CA GLU A 21 5.99 16.46 10.51
C GLU A 21 5.12 16.24 9.27
N THR A 22 5.75 15.97 8.13
CA THR A 22 5.04 15.63 6.89
C THR A 22 4.24 14.33 7.04
N VAL A 23 4.78 13.33 7.75
CA VAL A 23 4.07 12.07 8.04
C VAL A 23 2.81 12.34 8.87
N LYS A 24 2.88 13.15 9.91
CA LYS A 24 1.70 13.54 10.71
C LYS A 24 0.64 14.22 9.85
N LYS A 25 1.04 15.17 9.01
CA LYS A 25 0.13 15.84 8.05
C LYS A 25 -0.47 14.87 7.04
N LEU A 26 0.31 13.89 6.54
CA LEU A 26 -0.19 12.85 5.64
C LEU A 26 -1.24 11.98 6.32
N ILE A 27 -1.01 11.55 7.56
CA ILE A 27 -1.98 10.72 8.32
C ILE A 27 -3.30 11.47 8.48
N THR A 28 -3.27 12.74 8.89
CA THR A 28 -4.46 13.59 9.00
C THR A 28 -5.16 13.76 7.64
N ALA A 29 -4.40 13.97 6.56
CA ALA A 29 -4.93 14.09 5.22
C ALA A 29 -5.58 12.79 4.71
N PHE A 30 -5.12 11.63 5.16
CA PHE A 30 -5.73 10.33 4.84
C PHE A 30 -7.06 10.13 5.59
N GLU A 31 -7.17 10.58 6.83
CA GLU A 31 -8.40 10.53 7.63
C GLU A 31 -9.56 11.31 7.01
N GLY A 32 -9.26 12.36 6.25
CA GLY A 32 -10.25 13.12 5.46
C GLY A 32 -10.70 12.44 4.15
N GLN A 33 -10.26 11.21 3.87
CA GLN A 33 -10.66 10.46 2.67
C GLN A 33 -11.76 9.45 2.96
N SER A 34 -12.35 8.86 1.88
CA SER A 34 -13.19 7.67 2.08
C SER A 34 -12.35 6.53 2.68
N MET A 35 -12.97 5.67 3.48
CA MET A 35 -12.28 4.61 4.23
C MET A 35 -11.40 3.73 3.34
N LYS A 36 -11.78 3.50 2.08
CA LYS A 36 -10.96 2.79 1.09
C LYS A 36 -9.59 3.41 0.91
N TYR A 37 -9.52 4.73 0.68
CA TYR A 37 -8.25 5.43 0.44
C TYR A 37 -7.47 5.62 1.73
N GLU A 38 -8.13 5.95 2.82
CA GLU A 38 -7.51 6.02 4.14
C GLU A 38 -6.83 4.70 4.50
N THR A 39 -7.57 3.59 4.43
CA THR A 39 -7.04 2.25 4.74
C THR A 39 -5.86 1.89 3.84
N TYR A 40 -5.97 2.15 2.54
CA TYR A 40 -4.89 1.85 1.60
C TYR A 40 -3.60 2.61 1.94
N PHE A 41 -3.68 3.93 2.13
CA PHE A 41 -2.48 4.75 2.35
C PHE A 41 -1.88 4.52 3.73
N LYS A 42 -2.70 4.39 4.77
CA LYS A 42 -2.22 4.02 6.12
C LYS A 42 -1.58 2.63 6.12
N LEU A 43 -2.15 1.66 5.40
CA LEU A 43 -1.57 0.32 5.26
C LEU A 43 -0.20 0.38 4.58
N VAL A 44 -0.07 1.07 3.44
CA VAL A 44 1.20 1.20 2.73
C VAL A 44 2.25 1.91 3.58
N LEU A 45 1.86 2.98 4.28
CA LEU A 45 2.74 3.72 5.19
C LEU A 45 3.20 2.84 6.36
N ALA A 46 2.30 2.10 7.01
CA ALA A 46 2.61 1.28 8.18
C ALA A 46 3.41 0.02 7.86
N THR A 47 3.27 -0.55 6.66
CA THR A 47 3.83 -1.86 6.31
C THR A 47 4.95 -1.80 5.29
N GLY A 48 5.15 -0.67 4.65
CA GLY A 48 6.11 -0.52 3.56
C GLY A 48 5.82 -1.39 2.33
N LEU A 49 4.58 -1.81 2.11
CA LEU A 49 4.17 -2.57 0.93
C LEU A 49 4.43 -1.79 -0.36
N ARG A 50 4.80 -2.51 -1.42
CA ARG A 50 4.77 -1.91 -2.76
C ARG A 50 3.31 -1.64 -3.16
N ARG A 51 3.08 -0.57 -3.93
CA ARG A 51 1.73 -0.19 -4.38
C ARG A 51 0.94 -1.34 -5.03
N GLY A 52 1.61 -2.17 -5.83
CA GLY A 52 0.98 -3.32 -6.47
C GLY A 52 0.73 -4.48 -5.52
N GLU A 53 1.60 -4.69 -4.53
CA GLU A 53 1.40 -5.68 -3.47
C GLU A 53 0.14 -5.35 -2.66
N ALA A 54 0.00 -4.10 -2.22
CA ALA A 54 -1.19 -3.66 -1.49
C ALA A 54 -2.49 -3.85 -2.29
N CYS A 55 -2.47 -3.61 -3.62
CA CYS A 55 -3.63 -3.89 -4.48
C CYS A 55 -3.91 -5.39 -4.67
N GLY A 56 -2.89 -6.23 -4.52
CA GLY A 56 -3.00 -7.68 -4.69
C GLY A 56 -3.42 -8.44 -3.43
N LEU A 57 -3.57 -7.77 -2.30
CA LEU A 57 -3.97 -8.42 -1.05
C LEU A 57 -5.41 -8.92 -1.10
N LYS A 58 -5.61 -10.13 -0.58
CA LYS A 58 -6.91 -10.75 -0.33
C LYS A 58 -7.19 -10.81 1.17
N TRP A 59 -8.46 -10.97 1.56
CA TRP A 59 -8.82 -11.13 2.97
C TRP A 59 -8.18 -12.37 3.58
N SER A 60 -8.03 -13.46 2.83
CA SER A 60 -7.32 -14.68 3.23
C SER A 60 -5.82 -14.50 3.53
N ASP A 61 -5.21 -13.40 3.07
CA ASP A 61 -3.80 -13.11 3.37
C ASP A 61 -3.60 -12.59 4.81
N ILE A 62 -4.68 -12.20 5.50
CA ILE A 62 -4.61 -11.62 6.84
C ILE A 62 -4.78 -12.68 7.91
N ASN A 63 -3.76 -12.89 8.71
CA ASN A 63 -3.88 -13.66 9.94
C ASN A 63 -4.20 -12.72 11.12
N TRP A 64 -5.48 -12.64 11.46
CA TRP A 64 -5.99 -11.75 12.51
C TRP A 64 -5.43 -12.07 13.91
N ARG A 65 -5.19 -13.38 14.21
CA ARG A 65 -4.67 -13.82 15.49
C ARG A 65 -3.20 -13.45 15.66
N LYS A 66 -2.39 -13.67 14.62
CA LYS A 66 -0.96 -13.35 14.62
C LYS A 66 -0.69 -11.88 14.26
N ARG A 67 -1.71 -11.15 13.81
CA ARG A 67 -1.59 -9.79 13.28
C ARG A 67 -0.52 -9.69 12.18
N THR A 68 -0.65 -10.55 11.18
CA THR A 68 0.29 -10.57 10.05
C THR A 68 -0.45 -10.58 8.72
N ILE A 69 0.19 -10.05 7.69
CA ILE A 69 -0.23 -10.19 6.29
C ILE A 69 0.81 -11.03 5.56
N HIS A 70 0.34 -12.01 4.78
CA HIS A 70 1.16 -12.76 3.86
C HIS A 70 1.17 -12.05 2.49
N VAL A 71 2.29 -11.45 2.13
CA VAL A 71 2.49 -10.78 0.84
C VAL A 71 3.01 -11.80 -0.15
N GLN A 72 2.17 -12.25 -1.08
CA GLN A 72 2.47 -13.34 -2.01
C GLN A 72 2.10 -13.03 -3.46
N ARG A 73 1.59 -11.83 -3.74
CA ARG A 73 1.22 -11.41 -5.10
C ARG A 73 1.27 -9.91 -5.26
N GLY A 74 1.29 -9.45 -6.51
CA GLY A 74 1.21 -8.04 -6.82
C GLY A 74 0.44 -7.77 -8.11
N VAL A 75 -0.24 -6.64 -8.18
CA VAL A 75 -0.97 -6.18 -9.37
C VAL A 75 -0.08 -5.28 -10.20
N VAL A 76 0.00 -5.56 -11.49
CA VAL A 76 0.72 -4.77 -12.48
C VAL A 76 -0.26 -4.36 -13.59
N LYS A 77 -0.26 -3.09 -13.96
CA LYS A 77 -0.96 -2.62 -15.15
C LYS A 77 -0.05 -2.86 -16.36
N LEU A 78 -0.50 -3.67 -17.31
CA LEU A 78 0.13 -3.76 -18.62
C LEU A 78 -0.40 -2.62 -19.50
N SER A 79 0.49 -2.06 -20.34
CA SER A 79 0.12 -1.02 -21.32
C SER A 79 -1.11 -1.44 -22.12
N HIS A 80 -2.13 -0.59 -22.16
CA HIS A 80 -3.40 -0.80 -22.88
C HIS A 80 -4.24 -2.04 -22.51
N GLN A 81 -3.86 -2.82 -21.51
CA GLN A 81 -4.58 -4.01 -21.05
C GLN A 81 -5.04 -3.89 -19.60
N GLU A 82 -5.92 -4.82 -19.21
CA GLU A 82 -6.37 -4.95 -17.82
C GLU A 82 -5.22 -5.20 -16.84
N SER A 83 -5.44 -4.80 -15.60
CA SER A 83 -4.51 -5.13 -14.51
C SER A 83 -4.46 -6.64 -14.30
N ILE A 84 -3.28 -7.21 -14.33
CA ILE A 84 -3.06 -8.63 -14.05
C ILE A 84 -2.38 -8.82 -12.71
N THR A 85 -2.75 -9.87 -12.01
CA THR A 85 -2.06 -10.35 -10.83
C THR A 85 -0.85 -11.16 -11.28
N LYS A 86 0.31 -10.89 -10.69
CA LYS A 86 1.55 -11.66 -10.89
C LYS A 86 2.03 -12.18 -9.55
N ASP A 87 2.51 -13.40 -9.58
CA ASP A 87 3.28 -13.94 -8.46
C ASP A 87 4.60 -13.16 -8.29
N PRO A 88 5.16 -13.10 -7.08
CA PRO A 88 6.44 -12.44 -6.87
C PRO A 88 7.50 -13.06 -7.78
N LYS A 89 8.20 -12.22 -8.55
CA LYS A 89 9.28 -12.68 -9.44
C LYS A 89 10.50 -13.24 -8.71
N THR A 90 10.56 -13.08 -7.39
CA THR A 90 11.68 -13.50 -6.54
C THR A 90 11.17 -13.91 -5.17
N SER A 91 11.89 -14.81 -4.51
CA SER A 91 11.65 -15.22 -3.11
C SER A 91 11.56 -14.05 -2.12
N SER A 92 12.20 -12.92 -2.43
CA SER A 92 12.10 -11.68 -1.63
C SER A 92 10.74 -10.98 -1.72
N GLY A 93 9.86 -11.41 -2.61
CA GLY A 93 8.47 -10.91 -2.73
C GLY A 93 7.49 -11.65 -1.83
N ASP A 94 7.76 -12.91 -1.51
CA ASP A 94 6.96 -13.72 -0.59
C ASP A 94 7.46 -13.47 0.84
N ARG A 95 6.63 -12.83 1.66
CA ARG A 95 7.00 -12.47 3.02
C ARG A 95 5.80 -12.22 3.92
N MET A 96 6.01 -12.41 5.22
CA MET A 96 5.08 -11.99 6.26
C MET A 96 5.40 -10.57 6.72
N VAL A 97 4.38 -9.75 6.91
CA VAL A 97 4.48 -8.39 7.44
C VAL A 97 3.59 -8.26 8.67
N TYR A 98 4.12 -7.69 9.75
CA TYR A 98 3.36 -7.48 10.98
C TYR A 98 2.46 -6.25 10.87
N LEU A 99 1.30 -6.34 11.53
CA LEU A 99 0.31 -5.27 11.66
C LEU A 99 0.25 -4.78 13.10
N SER A 100 0.21 -3.48 13.29
CA SER A 100 -0.13 -2.90 14.59
C SER A 100 -1.59 -3.23 14.96
N LYS A 101 -1.93 -3.09 16.23
CA LYS A 101 -3.30 -3.29 16.72
C LYS A 101 -4.28 -2.31 16.06
N GLU A 102 -3.87 -1.07 15.89
CA GLU A 102 -4.63 0.01 15.26
C GLU A 102 -4.88 -0.29 13.78
N MET A 103 -3.87 -0.79 13.06
CA MET A 103 -4.03 -1.20 11.65
C MET A 103 -4.99 -2.38 11.52
N CYS A 104 -4.96 -3.34 12.43
CA CYS A 104 -5.93 -4.44 12.46
C CYS A 104 -7.36 -3.92 12.70
N GLN A 105 -7.54 -2.91 13.56
CA GLN A 105 -8.84 -2.29 13.82
C GLN A 105 -9.35 -1.58 12.56
N LEU A 106 -8.50 -0.80 11.89
CA LEU A 106 -8.84 -0.11 10.65
C LEU A 106 -9.24 -1.10 9.54
N LEU A 107 -8.47 -2.18 9.36
CA LEU A 107 -8.79 -3.22 8.39
C LEU A 107 -10.11 -3.93 8.69
N LYS A 108 -10.43 -4.17 9.96
CA LYS A 108 -11.74 -4.73 10.37
C LYS A 108 -12.89 -3.77 10.08
N ALA A 109 -12.69 -2.48 10.33
CA ALA A 109 -13.68 -1.45 9.99
C ALA A 109 -13.89 -1.38 8.48
N TRP A 110 -12.81 -1.39 7.70
CA TRP A 110 -12.88 -1.44 6.24
C TRP A 110 -13.61 -2.67 5.71
N ARG A 111 -13.36 -3.86 6.31
CA ARG A 111 -14.09 -5.08 5.96
C ARG A 111 -15.59 -4.93 6.17
N LYS A 112 -16.00 -4.38 7.30
CA LYS A 112 -17.43 -4.12 7.60
C LYS A 112 -18.07 -3.16 6.59
N GLU A 113 -17.36 -2.10 6.19
CA GLU A 113 -17.86 -1.19 5.16
C GLU A 113 -18.01 -1.89 3.82
N CYS A 114 -17.03 -2.71 3.41
CA CYS A 114 -17.15 -3.52 2.21
C CYS A 114 -18.30 -4.54 2.28
N GLU A 115 -18.53 -5.15 3.44
CA GLU A 115 -19.67 -6.07 3.66
C GLU A 115 -21.00 -5.34 3.53
N TRP A 116 -21.11 -4.16 4.15
CA TRP A 116 -22.30 -3.34 4.07
C TRP A 116 -22.59 -2.89 2.63
N ASP A 117 -21.59 -2.35 1.92
CA ASP A 117 -21.73 -1.92 0.53
C ASP A 117 -22.22 -3.05 -0.37
N ARG A 118 -21.65 -4.27 -0.19
CA ARG A 118 -22.08 -5.43 -0.98
C ARG A 118 -23.48 -5.88 -0.67
N GLN A 119 -23.86 -5.89 0.59
CA GLN A 119 -25.22 -6.23 0.99
C GLN A 119 -26.22 -5.29 0.34
N GLN A 120 -25.91 -3.98 0.29
CA GLN A 120 -26.79 -2.97 -0.31
C GLN A 120 -26.84 -3.03 -1.85
N THR A 121 -25.73 -3.37 -2.51
CA THR A 121 -25.62 -3.26 -3.96
C THR A 121 -25.88 -4.57 -4.70
N ALA A 122 -25.52 -5.70 -4.14
CA ALA A 122 -25.57 -7.00 -4.82
C ALA A 122 -26.24 -8.12 -4.00
N ASN A 123 -26.63 -7.85 -2.75
CA ASN A 123 -27.09 -8.86 -1.78
C ASN A 123 -26.11 -10.04 -1.63
N GLU A 124 -24.80 -9.74 -1.68
CA GLU A 124 -23.71 -10.70 -1.58
C GLU A 124 -22.91 -10.52 -0.30
N THR A 125 -22.22 -11.57 0.12
CA THR A 125 -21.24 -11.53 1.23
C THR A 125 -19.82 -11.43 0.70
N ILE A 126 -18.89 -10.97 1.53
CA ILE A 126 -17.46 -10.97 1.20
C ILE A 126 -16.90 -12.40 1.35
N SER A 127 -16.18 -12.86 0.32
CA SER A 127 -15.36 -14.06 0.37
C SER A 127 -13.97 -13.76 0.94
N GLU A 128 -13.34 -14.74 1.57
CA GLU A 128 -11.92 -14.66 1.95
C GLU A 128 -10.99 -14.51 0.74
N ASP A 129 -11.44 -14.99 -0.44
CA ASP A 129 -10.69 -14.85 -1.70
C ASP A 129 -10.86 -13.48 -2.39
N ASP A 130 -11.71 -12.63 -1.86
CA ASP A 130 -11.84 -11.27 -2.40
C ASP A 130 -10.65 -10.40 -2.08
N TYR A 131 -10.33 -9.50 -3.03
CA TYR A 131 -9.31 -8.48 -2.80
C TYR A 131 -9.76 -7.45 -1.78
N LEU A 132 -8.84 -7.01 -0.90
CA LEU A 132 -9.09 -5.91 0.03
C LEU A 132 -9.53 -4.64 -0.68
N PHE A 133 -8.91 -4.39 -1.83
CA PHE A 133 -9.19 -3.23 -2.68
C PHE A 133 -9.62 -3.73 -4.05
N ARG A 134 -10.92 -3.99 -4.20
CA ARG A 134 -11.48 -4.52 -5.44
C ARG A 134 -12.26 -3.45 -6.21
N GLN A 135 -12.39 -3.69 -7.51
CA GLN A 135 -13.31 -3.00 -8.40
C GLN A 135 -14.72 -3.63 -8.33
N PRO A 136 -15.77 -2.96 -8.82
CA PRO A 136 -17.13 -3.54 -8.85
C PRO A 136 -17.21 -4.89 -9.58
N ASN A 137 -16.37 -5.11 -10.58
CA ASN A 137 -16.29 -6.37 -11.33
C ASN A 137 -15.51 -7.50 -10.63
N GLY A 138 -15.15 -7.32 -9.34
CA GLY A 138 -14.40 -8.30 -8.57
C GLY A 138 -12.89 -8.29 -8.76
N LYS A 139 -12.36 -7.62 -9.81
CA LYS A 139 -10.91 -7.54 -10.06
C LYS A 139 -10.22 -6.63 -9.05
N PRO A 140 -8.91 -6.80 -8.83
CA PRO A 140 -8.16 -5.92 -7.94
C PRO A 140 -8.14 -4.49 -8.48
N MET A 141 -8.12 -3.50 -7.59
CA MET A 141 -7.95 -2.10 -7.96
C MET A 141 -6.63 -1.86 -8.70
N CYS A 142 -6.69 -1.01 -9.71
CA CYS A 142 -5.49 -0.62 -10.45
C CYS A 142 -4.58 0.26 -9.57
N PRO A 143 -3.27 -0.07 -9.45
CA PRO A 143 -2.33 0.73 -8.66
C PRO A 143 -2.25 2.21 -9.09
N SER A 144 -2.53 2.53 -10.35
CA SER A 144 -2.55 3.90 -10.86
C SER A 144 -3.67 4.74 -10.25
N THR A 145 -4.80 4.14 -9.87
CA THR A 145 -5.92 4.82 -9.19
C THR A 145 -5.45 5.42 -7.86
N PHE A 146 -4.71 4.66 -7.05
CA PHE A 146 -4.15 5.13 -5.80
C PHE A 146 -3.05 6.16 -6.02
N THR A 147 -2.22 5.99 -7.05
CA THR A 147 -1.19 6.99 -7.41
C THR A 147 -1.82 8.33 -7.77
N TYR A 148 -2.90 8.32 -8.56
CA TYR A 148 -3.62 9.53 -8.91
C TYR A 148 -4.28 10.17 -7.69
N ARG A 149 -4.99 9.38 -6.88
CA ARG A 149 -5.64 9.89 -5.66
C ARG A 149 -4.63 10.47 -4.68
N PHE A 150 -3.48 9.84 -4.48
CA PHE A 150 -2.42 10.36 -3.63
C PHE A 150 -1.98 11.77 -4.06
N LYS A 151 -1.76 12.00 -5.35
CA LYS A 151 -1.41 13.33 -5.86
C LYS A 151 -2.49 14.38 -5.59
N LEU A 152 -3.77 14.00 -5.70
CA LEU A 152 -4.87 14.91 -5.34
C LEU A 152 -4.85 15.26 -3.85
N ILE A 153 -4.58 14.27 -2.98
CA ILE A 153 -4.46 14.48 -1.53
C ILE A 153 -3.31 15.44 -1.22
N LEU A 154 -2.13 15.23 -1.81
CA LEU A 154 -0.98 16.12 -1.61
C LEU A 154 -1.33 17.57 -2.01
N LYS A 155 -1.94 17.75 -3.18
CA LYS A 155 -2.34 19.06 -3.68
C LYS A 155 -3.37 19.75 -2.78
N ALA A 156 -4.39 19.01 -2.35
CA ALA A 156 -5.48 19.56 -1.52
C ALA A 156 -5.03 19.97 -0.12
N ASN A 157 -3.94 19.38 0.39
CA ASN A 157 -3.41 19.64 1.73
C ASN A 157 -2.08 20.41 1.73
N ASN A 158 -1.69 21.01 0.59
CA ASN A 158 -0.43 21.75 0.43
C ASN A 158 0.81 20.95 0.88
N LEU A 159 0.81 19.64 0.59
CA LEU A 159 1.92 18.73 0.91
C LEU A 159 2.92 18.66 -0.26
N PRO A 160 4.18 18.24 -0.02
CA PRO A 160 5.20 18.16 -1.06
C PRO A 160 4.78 17.29 -2.25
N LEU A 161 4.75 17.86 -3.45
CA LEU A 161 4.25 17.23 -4.68
C LEU A 161 5.25 16.23 -5.32
N ASP A 162 6.48 16.21 -4.88
CA ASP A 162 7.51 15.24 -5.26
C ASP A 162 7.30 13.88 -4.58
N LEU A 163 6.56 13.83 -3.46
CA LEU A 163 6.15 12.60 -2.82
C LEU A 163 5.25 11.77 -3.75
N ASN A 164 5.36 10.48 -3.62
CA ASN A 164 4.54 9.50 -4.35
C ASN A 164 4.26 8.28 -3.44
N VAL A 165 3.38 7.37 -3.86
CA VAL A 165 3.02 6.18 -3.07
C VAL A 165 4.26 5.34 -2.72
N HIS A 166 5.30 5.34 -3.57
CA HIS A 166 6.54 4.63 -3.28
C HIS A 166 7.38 5.33 -2.20
N SER A 167 7.25 6.65 -2.08
CA SER A 167 7.87 7.43 -1.00
C SER A 167 7.37 6.98 0.38
N LEU A 168 6.07 6.62 0.51
CA LEU A 168 5.51 6.10 1.76
C LEU A 168 6.28 4.86 2.25
N ARG A 169 6.67 3.97 1.33
CA ARG A 169 7.48 2.80 1.65
C ARG A 169 8.89 3.19 2.12
N HIS A 170 9.51 4.19 1.49
CA HIS A 170 10.82 4.68 1.93
C HIS A 170 10.74 5.36 3.28
N THR A 171 9.70 6.14 3.51
CA THR A 171 9.39 6.77 4.80
C THR A 171 9.20 5.72 5.90
N ASN A 172 8.42 4.64 5.63
CA ASN A 172 8.29 3.53 6.57
C ASN A 172 9.65 2.93 6.96
N ALA A 173 10.51 2.65 5.97
CA ALA A 173 11.83 2.09 6.23
C ALA A 173 12.70 3.05 7.09
N SER A 174 12.65 4.35 6.83
CA SER A 174 13.38 5.35 7.62
C SER A 174 12.86 5.45 9.05
N LEU A 175 11.53 5.45 9.25
CA LEU A 175 10.92 5.48 10.58
C LEU A 175 11.26 4.22 11.39
N LEU A 176 11.28 3.03 10.77
CA LEU A 176 11.67 1.80 11.44
C LEU A 176 13.13 1.80 11.88
N ILE A 177 14.03 2.38 11.10
CA ILE A 177 15.44 2.53 11.48
C ILE A 177 15.53 3.44 12.71
N THR A 178 14.89 4.61 12.67
CA THR A 178 14.90 5.58 13.78
C THR A 178 14.26 5.02 15.06
N THR A 179 13.20 4.20 14.94
CA THR A 179 12.55 3.58 16.12
C THR A 179 13.33 2.38 16.64
N ASN A 180 14.02 1.62 15.79
CA ASN A 180 14.86 0.50 16.23
C ASN A 180 16.14 0.97 16.94
N ASP A 181 16.69 2.12 16.56
CA ASP A 181 17.79 2.74 17.28
C ASP A 181 17.40 3.16 18.72
N LEU A 182 16.07 3.29 18.98
CA LEU A 182 15.52 3.58 20.31
C LEU A 182 15.00 2.34 21.06
N ALA A 183 14.86 1.18 20.39
CA ALA A 183 14.18 -0.01 20.90
C ALA A 183 15.09 -1.21 21.20
N PHE A 184 16.38 -1.15 20.92
CA PHE A 184 17.32 -2.20 21.27
C PHE A 184 18.15 -1.82 22.50
N SER A 185 17.53 -1.85 23.69
CA SER A 185 18.21 -2.23 24.93
C SER A 185 17.69 -3.62 25.29
N PRO A 186 18.48 -4.67 25.15
CA PRO A 186 18.12 -5.97 25.70
C PRO A 186 18.30 -5.90 27.22
N GLU A 187 17.20 -6.09 27.96
CA GLU A 187 17.27 -6.64 29.31
C GLU A 187 17.35 -8.15 29.25
#